data_987d85086d0a1988a756d379f3382906
#
_entry.id   987d85086d0a1988a756d379f3382906
#
_cell.length_a   1.000
_cell.length_b   1.000
_cell.length_c   1.000
_cell.angle_alpha   90.00
_cell.angle_beta   90.00
_cell.angle_gamma   90.00
#
_symmetry.space_group_name_H-M   'P 1'
#
loop_
_entity.id
_entity.type
_entity.pdbx_description
1 polymer ?
#
loop_
_entity_poly.entity_id
_entity_poly.type
_entity_poly.pdbx_seq_one_letter_code
_entity_poly.pdbx_strand_id
1 'polypeptide(L)'
;GKQLVPTKDGINLAVVLPESLTSPVLTAEWENRLTEIAKGNADADEFMAEIEAQVRQLVKTYSCISADKQNLFQSERVIIGKCPRCSENVYEGKKNFYCGNRSCQFVMWKNDCFFEQRKKAFTPKIAAALLKNGKAKVKGLYSEKTGKTYDATVLLADTGGKYVNYRVERKE
;
A
#
# COMPACT_ATOMS: atom_id res chain seq x y z
N GLY A 1 -26.28 -0.68 -15.48
CA GLY A 1 -25.27 -1.53 -16.10
C GLY A 1 -23.94 -1.41 -15.36
N LYS A 2 -23.13 -2.45 -15.33
CA LYS A 2 -21.77 -2.40 -14.77
C LYS A 2 -20.88 -1.65 -15.77
N GLN A 3 -20.31 -0.53 -15.35
CA GLN A 3 -19.31 0.19 -16.14
C GLN A 3 -17.91 -0.32 -15.79
N LEU A 4 -17.07 -0.50 -16.80
CA LEU A 4 -15.62 -0.70 -16.60
C LEU A 4 -14.98 0.66 -16.37
N VAL A 5 -14.37 0.82 -15.20
CA VAL A 5 -13.65 2.06 -14.83
C VAL A 5 -12.18 1.70 -14.64
N PRO A 6 -11.25 2.44 -15.25
CA PRO A 6 -9.83 2.17 -15.07
C PRO A 6 -9.42 2.46 -13.62
N THR A 7 -8.52 1.65 -13.09
CA THR A 7 -7.89 1.93 -11.78
C THR A 7 -6.88 3.06 -11.92
N LYS A 8 -6.54 3.73 -10.81
CA LYS A 8 -5.48 4.75 -10.79
C LYS A 8 -4.13 4.18 -11.29
N ASP A 9 -3.79 2.98 -10.87
CA ASP A 9 -2.56 2.30 -11.31
C ASP A 9 -2.59 2.00 -12.81
N GLY A 10 -3.76 1.62 -13.36
CA GLY A 10 -3.93 1.41 -14.80
C GLY A 10 -3.75 2.70 -15.60
N ILE A 11 -4.29 3.82 -15.12
CA ILE A 11 -4.07 5.14 -15.74
C ILE A 11 -2.60 5.52 -15.69
N ASN A 12 -1.97 5.40 -14.52
CA ASN A 12 -0.55 5.71 -14.33
C ASN A 12 0.35 4.86 -15.23
N LEU A 13 0.02 3.57 -15.38
CA LEU A 13 0.73 2.67 -16.28
C LEU A 13 0.63 3.14 -17.74
N ALA A 14 -0.57 3.49 -18.20
CA ALA A 14 -0.77 4.00 -19.57
C ALA A 14 0.04 5.28 -19.85
N VAL A 15 0.20 6.17 -18.85
CA VAL A 15 1.01 7.41 -18.96
C VAL A 15 2.51 7.12 -19.05
N VAL A 16 2.97 6.00 -18.46
CA VAL A 16 4.40 5.65 -18.43
C VAL A 16 4.82 4.80 -19.61
N LEU A 17 3.92 3.98 -20.13
CA LEU A 17 4.19 3.10 -21.28
C LEU A 17 4.48 3.95 -22.54
N PRO A 18 5.37 3.45 -23.43
CA PRO A 18 5.61 4.05 -24.72
C PRO A 18 4.33 4.01 -25.59
N GLU A 19 4.20 4.99 -26.47
CA GLU A 19 3.05 5.12 -27.37
C GLU A 19 2.82 3.85 -28.21
N SER A 20 3.90 3.18 -28.62
CA SER A 20 3.82 1.92 -29.37
C SER A 20 3.04 0.83 -28.63
N LEU A 21 3.07 0.80 -27.28
CA LEU A 21 2.32 -0.17 -26.47
C LEU A 21 0.93 0.29 -26.08
N THR A 22 0.67 1.59 -26.11
CA THR A 22 -0.65 2.16 -25.79
C THR A 22 -1.52 2.35 -27.01
N SER A 23 -0.94 2.25 -28.20
CA SER A 23 -1.67 2.36 -29.46
C SER A 23 -2.52 1.11 -29.74
N PRO A 24 -3.79 1.25 -30.13
CA PRO A 24 -4.62 0.13 -30.54
C PRO A 24 -4.15 -0.52 -31.86
N VAL A 25 -3.30 0.15 -32.62
CA VAL A 25 -2.77 -0.34 -33.90
C VAL A 25 -1.94 -1.61 -33.70
N LEU A 26 -1.06 -1.64 -32.70
CA LEU A 26 -0.23 -2.81 -32.41
C LEU A 26 -1.12 -4.04 -32.12
N THR A 27 -2.17 -3.86 -31.33
CA THR A 27 -3.12 -4.97 -31.04
C THR A 27 -3.83 -5.44 -32.32
N ALA A 28 -4.28 -4.52 -33.16
CA ALA A 28 -4.95 -4.85 -34.41
C ALA A 28 -4.01 -5.58 -35.38
N GLU A 29 -2.76 -5.19 -35.48
CA GLU A 29 -1.73 -5.85 -36.30
C GLU A 29 -1.46 -7.28 -35.81
N TRP A 30 -1.32 -7.48 -34.51
CA TRP A 30 -1.11 -8.81 -33.93
C TRP A 30 -2.31 -9.72 -34.12
N GLU A 31 -3.54 -9.24 -33.91
CA GLU A 31 -4.78 -9.99 -34.15
C GLU A 31 -4.90 -10.40 -35.61
N ASN A 32 -4.55 -9.52 -36.55
CA ASN A 32 -4.54 -9.85 -37.96
C ASN A 32 -3.50 -10.94 -38.28
N ARG A 33 -2.28 -10.82 -37.77
CA ARG A 33 -1.24 -11.86 -37.98
C ARG A 33 -1.62 -13.20 -37.36
N LEU A 34 -2.18 -13.23 -36.18
CA LEU A 34 -2.69 -14.45 -35.55
C LEU A 34 -3.79 -15.10 -36.40
N THR A 35 -4.63 -14.28 -37.02
CA THR A 35 -5.64 -14.76 -37.94
C THR A 35 -5.03 -15.40 -39.20
N GLU A 36 -3.96 -14.81 -39.76
CA GLU A 36 -3.28 -15.38 -40.94
C GLU A 36 -2.50 -16.66 -40.57
N ILE A 37 -1.89 -16.74 -39.38
CA ILE A 37 -1.29 -17.98 -38.85
C ILE A 37 -2.36 -19.10 -38.74
N ALA A 38 -3.53 -18.77 -38.19
CA ALA A 38 -4.63 -19.75 -38.06
C ALA A 38 -5.16 -20.27 -39.41
N LYS A 39 -5.04 -19.47 -40.49
CA LYS A 39 -5.34 -19.88 -41.87
C LYS A 39 -4.21 -20.64 -42.56
N GLY A 40 -3.04 -20.73 -41.94
CA GLY A 40 -1.86 -21.34 -42.54
C GLY A 40 -1.08 -20.45 -43.53
N ASN A 41 -1.38 -19.14 -43.55
CA ASN A 41 -0.77 -18.17 -44.46
C ASN A 41 0.46 -17.48 -43.91
N ALA A 42 0.75 -17.66 -42.62
CA ALA A 42 1.89 -17.06 -41.94
C ALA A 42 2.54 -18.04 -40.94
N ASP A 43 3.83 -17.83 -40.66
CA ASP A 43 4.62 -18.68 -39.79
C ASP A 43 4.50 -18.22 -38.31
N ALA A 44 4.22 -19.17 -37.40
CA ALA A 44 4.06 -18.88 -35.99
C ALA A 44 5.42 -18.63 -35.29
N ASP A 45 6.47 -19.33 -35.70
CA ASP A 45 7.81 -19.19 -35.09
C ASP A 45 8.44 -17.85 -35.45
N GLU A 46 8.24 -17.38 -36.69
CA GLU A 46 8.65 -16.04 -37.11
C GLU A 46 7.94 -14.96 -36.29
N PHE A 47 6.63 -15.09 -36.12
CA PHE A 47 5.84 -14.14 -35.29
C PHE A 47 6.33 -14.11 -33.84
N MET A 48 6.62 -15.26 -33.25
CA MET A 48 7.15 -15.34 -31.89
C MET A 48 8.55 -14.73 -31.77
N ALA A 49 9.42 -14.95 -32.75
CA ALA A 49 10.76 -14.35 -32.78
C ALA A 49 10.70 -12.81 -32.83
N GLU A 50 9.78 -12.24 -33.60
CA GLU A 50 9.55 -10.79 -33.65
C GLU A 50 9.06 -10.24 -32.29
N ILE A 51 8.10 -10.92 -31.63
CA ILE A 51 7.63 -10.53 -30.31
C ILE A 51 8.80 -10.56 -29.30
N GLU A 52 9.61 -11.63 -29.30
CA GLU A 52 10.79 -11.70 -28.42
C GLU A 52 11.75 -10.55 -28.66
N ALA A 53 12.07 -10.23 -29.92
CA ALA A 53 12.96 -9.15 -30.28
C ALA A 53 12.41 -7.79 -29.78
N GLN A 54 11.11 -7.55 -29.97
CA GLN A 54 10.43 -6.34 -29.49
C GLN A 54 10.48 -6.22 -27.95
N VAL A 55 10.19 -7.31 -27.21
CA VAL A 55 10.27 -7.35 -25.76
C VAL A 55 11.70 -7.07 -25.28
N ARG A 56 12.73 -7.70 -25.89
CA ARG A 56 14.13 -7.46 -25.56
C ARG A 56 14.53 -6.00 -25.78
N GLN A 57 14.05 -5.40 -26.86
CA GLN A 57 14.29 -3.98 -27.12
C GLN A 57 13.62 -3.08 -26.11
N LEU A 58 12.34 -3.33 -25.76
CA LEU A 58 11.60 -2.58 -24.75
C LEU A 58 12.28 -2.64 -23.37
N VAL A 59 12.68 -3.83 -22.93
CA VAL A 59 13.38 -4.01 -21.65
C VAL A 59 14.73 -3.27 -21.64
N LYS A 60 15.47 -3.26 -22.75
CA LYS A 60 16.73 -2.54 -22.87
C LYS A 60 16.54 -1.03 -22.87
N THR A 61 15.51 -0.52 -23.55
CA THR A 61 15.24 0.92 -23.69
C THR A 61 14.58 1.50 -22.44
N TYR A 62 13.68 0.76 -21.80
CA TYR A 62 12.89 1.20 -20.66
C TYR A 62 13.25 0.44 -19.39
N SER A 63 14.55 0.36 -19.07
CA SER A 63 15.07 -0.35 -17.89
C SER A 63 14.63 0.26 -16.56
N CYS A 64 14.25 1.54 -16.55
CA CYS A 64 13.73 2.24 -15.37
C CYS A 64 12.71 3.30 -15.76
N ILE A 65 11.80 3.58 -14.84
CA ILE A 65 10.85 4.69 -14.95
C ILE A 65 11.62 5.99 -14.75
N SER A 66 11.43 6.97 -15.63
CA SER A 66 12.03 8.29 -15.51
C SER A 66 11.70 8.96 -14.19
N ALA A 67 12.63 9.74 -13.63
CA ALA A 67 12.52 10.31 -12.28
C ALA A 67 11.26 11.18 -12.08
N ASP A 68 10.83 11.91 -13.13
CA ASP A 68 9.62 12.72 -13.15
C ASP A 68 8.33 11.87 -13.02
N LYS A 69 8.33 10.63 -13.51
CA LYS A 69 7.17 9.72 -13.49
C LYS A 69 7.18 8.74 -12.32
N GLN A 70 8.28 8.61 -11.57
CA GLN A 70 8.34 7.73 -10.40
C GLN A 70 7.29 8.04 -9.34
N ASN A 71 6.90 9.30 -9.19
CA ASN A 71 5.89 9.74 -8.23
C ASN A 71 4.49 9.21 -8.55
N LEU A 72 4.19 8.86 -9.81
CA LEU A 72 2.88 8.32 -10.22
C LEU A 72 2.55 6.99 -9.53
N PHE A 73 3.57 6.19 -9.22
CA PHE A 73 3.42 4.88 -8.58
C PHE A 73 3.65 4.91 -7.06
N GLN A 74 3.95 6.08 -6.51
CA GLN A 74 3.91 6.21 -5.06
C GLN A 74 2.46 6.15 -4.62
N SER A 75 2.10 5.06 -3.90
CA SER A 75 0.82 4.99 -3.24
C SER A 75 0.66 6.25 -2.38
N GLU A 76 -0.49 6.92 -2.46
CA GLU A 76 -0.83 8.01 -1.53
C GLU A 76 -0.80 7.42 -0.12
N ARG A 77 0.36 7.56 0.53
CA ARG A 77 0.53 7.07 1.89
C ARG A 77 -0.29 7.99 2.79
N VAL A 78 -1.31 7.42 3.40
CA VAL A 78 -2.12 8.17 4.37
C VAL A 78 -1.24 8.49 5.57
N ILE A 79 -1.00 9.78 5.79
CA ILE A 79 -0.26 10.28 6.97
C ILE A 79 -1.20 10.24 8.16
N ILE A 80 -0.82 9.52 9.21
CA ILE A 80 -1.59 9.38 10.45
C ILE A 80 -1.15 10.39 11.50
N GLY A 81 0.11 10.80 11.49
CA GLY A 81 0.67 11.75 12.45
C GLY A 81 2.17 11.82 12.39
N LYS A 82 2.78 12.42 13.41
CA LYS A 82 4.23 12.52 13.56
C LYS A 82 4.77 11.42 14.47
N CYS A 83 5.95 10.92 14.15
CA CYS A 83 6.64 9.92 14.94
C CYS A 83 7.12 10.51 16.26
N PRO A 84 6.83 9.92 17.42
CA PRO A 84 7.28 10.43 18.71
C PRO A 84 8.80 10.30 18.91
N ARG A 85 9.50 9.45 18.13
CA ARG A 85 10.94 9.22 18.24
C ARG A 85 11.79 10.15 17.38
N CYS A 86 11.33 10.47 16.15
CA CYS A 86 12.14 11.23 15.19
C CYS A 86 11.36 12.34 14.46
N SER A 87 10.11 12.60 14.84
CA SER A 87 9.24 13.64 14.27
C SER A 87 8.94 13.52 12.77
N GLU A 88 9.34 12.41 12.11
CA GLU A 88 9.01 12.12 10.73
C GLU A 88 7.54 11.66 10.60
N ASN A 89 6.99 11.66 9.40
CA ASN A 89 5.64 11.23 9.17
C ASN A 89 5.45 9.73 9.47
N VAL A 90 4.33 9.40 10.12
CA VAL A 90 3.86 8.02 10.31
C VAL A 90 2.77 7.74 9.30
N TYR A 91 2.91 6.66 8.55
CA TYR A 91 2.03 6.24 7.48
C TYR A 91 1.19 5.03 7.86
N GLU A 92 0.00 4.93 7.27
CA GLU A 92 -0.83 3.75 7.39
C GLU A 92 -0.38 2.67 6.40
N GLY A 93 -0.01 1.50 6.90
CA GLY A 93 0.18 0.28 6.14
C GLY A 93 -1.02 -0.67 6.24
N LYS A 94 -0.98 -1.77 5.50
CA LYS A 94 -2.04 -2.82 5.57
C LYS A 94 -2.17 -3.42 6.97
N LYS A 95 -1.04 -3.72 7.63
CA LYS A 95 -0.99 -4.42 8.94
C LYS A 95 -0.49 -3.56 10.09
N ASN A 96 0.01 -2.35 9.82
CA ASN A 96 0.67 -1.50 10.81
C ASN A 96 0.57 -0.01 10.47
N PHE A 97 0.98 0.83 11.43
CA PHE A 97 1.34 2.23 11.22
C PHE A 97 2.84 2.35 11.45
N TYR A 98 3.59 2.87 10.48
CA TYR A 98 5.06 2.86 10.49
C TYR A 98 5.65 4.22 10.18
N CYS A 99 6.82 4.50 10.77
CA CYS A 99 7.58 5.71 10.51
C CYS A 99 8.16 5.70 9.10
N GLY A 100 8.11 6.84 8.40
CA GLY A 100 8.69 7.01 7.07
C GLY A 100 10.21 7.06 7.05
N ASN A 101 10.84 7.36 8.17
CA ASN A 101 12.29 7.32 8.31
C ASN A 101 12.77 5.88 8.42
N ARG A 102 13.55 5.41 7.45
CA ARG A 102 14.09 4.03 7.38
C ARG A 102 15.00 3.67 8.55
N SER A 103 15.66 4.66 9.14
CA SER A 103 16.52 4.46 10.32
C SER A 103 15.73 4.41 11.63
N CYS A 104 14.45 4.74 11.62
CA CYS A 104 13.58 4.74 12.78
C CYS A 104 12.74 3.47 12.81
N GLN A 105 12.87 2.67 13.84
CA GLN A 105 12.14 1.40 14.00
C GLN A 105 10.76 1.57 14.64
N PHE A 106 10.22 2.80 14.71
CA PHE A 106 8.90 3.02 15.27
C PHE A 106 7.81 2.39 14.42
N VAL A 107 7.06 1.45 14.99
CA VAL A 107 5.94 0.77 14.35
C VAL A 107 4.86 0.44 15.38
N MET A 108 3.60 0.69 15.03
CA MET A 108 2.42 0.29 15.79
C MET A 108 1.66 -0.77 14.99
N TRP A 109 1.49 -1.97 15.53
CA TRP A 109 0.81 -3.08 14.85
C TRP A 109 -0.70 -3.01 15.05
N LYS A 110 -1.48 -3.20 13.98
CA LYS A 110 -2.95 -3.20 14.05
C LYS A 110 -3.51 -4.39 14.83
N ASN A 111 -2.76 -5.50 14.85
CA ASN A 111 -3.04 -6.71 15.62
C ASN A 111 -2.22 -6.78 16.94
N ASP A 112 -1.97 -5.64 17.56
CA ASP A 112 -1.28 -5.61 18.86
C ASP A 112 -2.11 -6.32 19.94
N CYS A 113 -1.43 -7.16 20.74
CA CYS A 113 -2.08 -7.99 21.76
C CYS A 113 -2.83 -7.17 22.81
N PHE A 114 -2.42 -5.92 23.11
CA PHE A 114 -3.17 -5.04 24.00
C PHE A 114 -4.60 -4.79 23.51
N PHE A 115 -4.78 -4.54 22.22
CA PHE A 115 -6.09 -4.29 21.60
C PHE A 115 -6.83 -5.61 21.32
N GLU A 116 -6.14 -6.67 20.90
CA GLU A 116 -6.74 -7.98 20.64
C GLU A 116 -7.38 -8.59 21.91
N GLN A 117 -6.66 -8.61 23.03
CA GLN A 117 -7.16 -9.08 24.33
C GLN A 117 -8.40 -8.30 24.79
N ARG A 118 -8.51 -7.04 24.38
CA ARG A 118 -9.66 -6.19 24.70
C ARG A 118 -10.74 -6.16 23.61
N LYS A 119 -10.65 -7.10 22.67
CA LYS A 119 -11.59 -7.27 21.54
C LYS A 119 -11.86 -5.95 20.80
N LYS A 120 -10.83 -5.11 20.68
CA LYS A 120 -10.93 -3.77 20.08
C LYS A 120 -10.03 -3.65 18.86
N ALA A 121 -10.61 -3.21 17.73
CA ALA A 121 -9.84 -2.90 16.54
C ALA A 121 -8.97 -1.64 16.76
N PHE A 122 -7.68 -1.74 16.45
CA PHE A 122 -6.78 -0.59 16.49
C PHE A 122 -6.90 0.21 15.18
N THR A 123 -7.73 1.24 15.21
CA THR A 123 -8.09 2.04 14.04
C THR A 123 -7.13 3.21 13.79
N PRO A 124 -7.06 3.77 12.55
CA PRO A 124 -6.28 4.98 12.26
C PRO A 124 -6.61 6.17 13.16
N LYS A 125 -7.88 6.32 13.58
CA LYS A 125 -8.31 7.38 14.50
C LYS A 125 -7.66 7.25 15.87
N ILE A 126 -7.58 6.03 16.42
CA ILE A 126 -6.91 5.76 17.69
C ILE A 126 -5.42 6.00 17.56
N ALA A 127 -4.79 5.52 16.48
CA ALA A 127 -3.37 5.74 16.20
C ALA A 127 -3.04 7.23 16.09
N ALA A 128 -3.81 8.02 15.35
CA ALA A 128 -3.62 9.45 15.22
C ALA A 128 -3.71 10.19 16.57
N ALA A 129 -4.68 9.83 17.41
CA ALA A 129 -4.82 10.43 18.76
C ALA A 129 -3.62 10.09 19.67
N LEU A 130 -3.14 8.84 19.61
CA LEU A 130 -1.94 8.40 20.34
C LEU A 130 -0.69 9.14 19.89
N LEU A 131 -0.49 9.32 18.58
CA LEU A 131 0.66 10.03 18.01
C LEU A 131 0.62 11.53 18.35
N LYS A 132 -0.58 12.14 18.32
CA LYS A 132 -0.74 13.58 18.56
C LYS A 132 -0.61 13.96 20.05
N ASN A 133 -1.21 13.17 20.93
CA ASN A 133 -1.42 13.55 22.33
C ASN A 133 -0.73 12.58 23.34
N GLY A 134 -0.05 11.53 22.85
CA GLY A 134 0.44 10.44 23.70
C GLY A 134 -0.68 9.57 24.29
N LYS A 135 -1.94 9.97 24.11
CA LYS A 135 -3.12 9.28 24.67
C LYS A 135 -4.34 9.34 23.75
N ALA A 136 -5.21 8.34 23.88
CA ALA A 136 -6.47 8.25 23.13
C ALA A 136 -7.60 7.76 24.01
N LYS A 137 -8.78 8.42 23.94
CA LYS A 137 -10.00 7.92 24.57
C LYS A 137 -10.57 6.81 23.69
N VAL A 138 -10.65 5.59 24.23
CA VAL A 138 -11.13 4.40 23.54
C VAL A 138 -12.38 3.89 24.25
N LYS A 139 -13.48 3.78 23.50
CA LYS A 139 -14.74 3.28 24.01
C LYS A 139 -14.88 1.78 23.73
N GLY A 140 -15.53 1.05 24.63
CA GLY A 140 -15.91 -0.35 24.44
C GLY A 140 -14.69 -1.30 24.46
N LEU A 141 -13.73 -1.09 25.33
CA LEU A 141 -12.67 -2.07 25.62
C LEU A 141 -13.26 -3.22 26.44
N TYR A 142 -13.00 -4.46 26.05
CA TYR A 142 -13.46 -5.62 26.78
C TYR A 142 -12.56 -5.94 27.98
N SER A 143 -13.18 -6.31 29.10
CA SER A 143 -12.47 -6.80 30.30
C SER A 143 -12.76 -8.28 30.50
N GLU A 144 -11.73 -9.12 30.41
CA GLU A 144 -11.86 -10.57 30.69
C GLU A 144 -12.30 -10.85 32.12
N LYS A 145 -11.85 -10.01 33.09
CA LYS A 145 -12.15 -10.21 34.51
C LYS A 145 -13.64 -10.00 34.84
N THR A 146 -14.29 -9.08 34.17
CA THR A 146 -15.69 -8.71 34.49
C THR A 146 -16.67 -9.16 33.39
N GLY A 147 -16.19 -9.63 32.24
CA GLY A 147 -17.02 -9.98 31.08
C GLY A 147 -17.75 -8.79 30.43
N LYS A 148 -17.44 -7.55 30.83
CA LYS A 148 -18.13 -6.34 30.39
C LYS A 148 -17.21 -5.42 29.58
N THR A 149 -17.82 -4.55 28.79
CA THR A 149 -17.09 -3.49 28.09
C THR A 149 -17.00 -2.24 28.96
N TYR A 150 -15.89 -1.49 28.80
CA TYR A 150 -15.65 -0.24 29.52
C TYR A 150 -14.97 0.78 28.60
N ASP A 151 -15.07 2.04 28.96
CA ASP A 151 -14.40 3.14 28.27
C ASP A 151 -13.18 3.56 29.10
N ALA A 152 -12.04 3.76 28.40
CA ALA A 152 -10.84 4.20 29.07
C ALA A 152 -9.95 5.06 28.17
N THR A 153 -9.03 5.80 28.79
CA THR A 153 -7.92 6.47 28.11
C THR A 153 -6.77 5.49 28.01
N VAL A 154 -6.32 5.25 26.78
CA VAL A 154 -5.14 4.43 26.47
C VAL A 154 -3.95 5.38 26.30
N LEU A 155 -2.85 5.06 26.94
CA LEU A 155 -1.57 5.80 26.85
C LEU A 155 -0.62 5.03 25.93
N LEU A 156 0.13 5.79 25.11
CA LEU A 156 1.24 5.28 24.34
C LEU A 156 2.46 5.17 25.28
N ALA A 157 2.94 3.95 25.50
CA ALA A 157 4.11 3.68 26.34
C ALA A 157 5.27 3.23 25.44
N ASP A 158 5.88 4.19 24.75
CA ASP A 158 7.04 3.94 23.90
C ASP A 158 8.34 4.01 24.72
N THR A 159 9.01 2.86 24.86
CA THR A 159 10.28 2.73 25.56
C THR A 159 11.50 2.83 24.64
N GLY A 160 11.29 3.16 23.36
CA GLY A 160 12.37 3.21 22.35
C GLY A 160 12.81 1.85 21.82
N GLY A 161 12.23 0.76 22.33
CA GLY A 161 12.55 -0.61 21.91
C GLY A 161 11.91 -1.01 20.56
N LYS A 162 12.04 -2.31 20.21
CA LYS A 162 11.51 -2.87 18.98
C LYS A 162 9.98 -2.77 18.87
N TYR A 163 9.28 -2.82 20.02
CA TYR A 163 7.81 -2.81 20.07
C TYR A 163 7.33 -1.61 20.87
N VAL A 164 6.24 -1.05 20.43
CA VAL A 164 5.50 0.00 21.15
C VAL A 164 4.48 -0.67 22.06
N ASN A 165 4.39 -0.22 23.30
CA ASN A 165 3.46 -0.76 24.30
C ASN A 165 2.33 0.24 24.57
N TYR A 166 1.23 -0.28 25.14
CA TYR A 166 0.06 0.51 25.50
C TYR A 166 -0.35 0.19 26.93
N ARG A 167 -0.91 1.16 27.63
CA ARG A 167 -1.47 0.96 28.98
C ARG A 167 -2.73 1.80 29.16
N VAL A 168 -3.62 1.33 30.04
CA VAL A 168 -4.80 2.11 30.44
C VAL A 168 -4.38 3.13 31.48
N GLU A 169 -4.82 4.38 31.30
CA GLU A 169 -4.66 5.44 32.32
C GLU A 169 -5.47 5.06 33.57
N ARG A 170 -4.81 4.92 34.72
CA ARG A 170 -5.51 4.72 35.99
C ARG A 170 -6.10 6.06 36.41
N LYS A 171 -7.41 6.13 36.69
CA LYS A 171 -7.98 7.23 37.45
C LYS A 171 -7.53 7.03 38.89
N GLU A 172 -6.75 7.96 39.43
CA GLU A 172 -6.58 8.11 40.87
C GLU A 172 -7.89 8.50 41.51
#